data_0f5616f1daf5a2371ffe90c3dcbfd29c
#
_entry.id   0f5616f1daf5a2371ffe90c3dcbfd29c
#
_cell.length_a   1.000
_cell.length_b   1.000
_cell.length_c   1.000
_cell.angle_alpha   90.00
_cell.angle_beta   90.00
_cell.angle_gamma   90.00
#
_symmetry.space_group_name_H-M   'P 1'
#
loop_
_entity.id
_entity.type
_entity.pdbx_description
1 polymer ?
#
loop_
_entity_poly.entity_id
_entity_poly.type
_entity_poly.pdbx_seq_one_letter_code
_entity_poly.pdbx_strand_id
1 'polypeptide(L)'
;MMEKKFIDSLQEIEEIEKSTPVEEFIPFKSTYEAIYDSAMSHSDKTAISFFLSGDDYKNSIEVTYKDLISNITRTANFFHSLGLREDDTVAFVLPNLPETHYVLWGAEAACRVFAVNSLLDAEKIRELVNATEAKAVVTMAPIIGSDLWEKVSSIATELYHTRFLIGVDITHYVPSFPETMKAEINEKIRVNMELLENIEYFDLVHEIREIDGEQLKFDRTYQEDTVSSMFCTGGTTGLPKIAQRTHRNEIFDASAVKTFSQEVFNSEAVILAGVPLFHVTGALATGLVSFMSGGSLVMTTPSGYRGQNVFSQIWNIVEHYRVTAMIGVPTVYAHLLNIPLTGQDISSLEYCMCGSAPFPTALYREFANYIDAEVIEAYGLTEGTCISSGTPPGIKEKIGSIGLR
;
A
#
# COMPACT_ATOMS: atom_id res chain seq x y z
N MET A 1 14.15 -28.71 13.45
CA MET A 1 13.88 -27.28 13.62
C MET A 1 15.19 -26.60 13.25
N MET A 2 15.23 -25.84 12.17
CA MET A 2 16.35 -24.94 11.92
C MET A 2 16.31 -23.88 13.03
N GLU A 3 17.46 -23.60 13.66
CA GLU A 3 17.58 -22.50 14.59
C GLU A 3 17.20 -21.20 13.86
N LYS A 4 16.19 -20.48 14.37
CA LYS A 4 15.83 -19.15 13.83
C LYS A 4 17.04 -18.24 14.00
N LYS A 5 17.66 -17.83 12.91
CA LYS A 5 18.82 -16.94 12.93
C LYS A 5 18.36 -15.51 12.76
N PHE A 6 18.22 -14.81 13.88
CA PHE A 6 17.89 -13.37 13.88
C PHE A 6 19.15 -12.52 13.67
N ILE A 7 18.97 -11.41 12.99
CA ILE A 7 19.98 -10.32 13.02
C ILE A 7 19.73 -9.55 14.30
N ASP A 8 20.60 -9.72 15.29
CA ASP A 8 20.41 -9.16 16.64
C ASP A 8 21.45 -8.13 17.05
N SER A 9 22.44 -7.89 16.20
CA SER A 9 23.56 -7.01 16.50
C SER A 9 23.96 -6.13 15.31
N LEU A 10 24.51 -4.96 15.63
CA LEU A 10 25.11 -4.09 14.63
C LEU A 10 26.29 -4.77 13.90
N GLN A 11 27.00 -5.67 14.58
CA GLN A 11 28.13 -6.38 13.97
C GLN A 11 27.65 -7.30 12.84
N GLU A 12 26.54 -8.02 13.01
CA GLU A 12 25.99 -8.87 11.94
C GLU A 12 25.52 -8.04 10.74
N ILE A 13 24.91 -6.86 10.99
CA ILE A 13 24.55 -5.93 9.91
C ILE A 13 25.80 -5.49 9.15
N GLU A 14 26.86 -5.09 9.85
CA GLU A 14 28.12 -4.69 9.22
C GLU A 14 28.80 -5.84 8.46
N GLU A 15 28.66 -7.08 8.92
CA GLU A 15 29.16 -8.25 8.21
C GLU A 15 28.38 -8.49 6.90
N ILE A 16 27.05 -8.34 6.91
CA ILE A 16 26.22 -8.41 5.69
C ILE A 16 26.62 -7.31 4.72
N GLU A 17 26.70 -6.06 5.19
CA GLU A 17 27.09 -4.91 4.36
C GLU A 17 28.49 -5.07 3.73
N LYS A 18 29.43 -5.70 4.42
CA LYS A 18 30.78 -5.97 3.90
C LYS A 18 30.84 -7.15 2.94
N SER A 19 30.00 -8.16 3.14
CA SER A 19 30.03 -9.41 2.38
C SER A 19 29.14 -9.41 1.15
N THR A 20 28.12 -8.54 1.09
CA THR A 20 27.12 -8.51 0.03
C THR A 20 27.21 -7.18 -0.73
N PRO A 21 27.71 -7.17 -1.98
CA PRO A 21 27.67 -6.00 -2.83
C PRO A 21 26.24 -5.50 -3.01
N VAL A 22 26.05 -4.18 -3.12
CA VAL A 22 24.73 -3.58 -3.20
C VAL A 22 23.93 -4.06 -4.43
N GLU A 23 24.61 -4.40 -5.52
CA GLU A 23 24.02 -4.94 -6.75
C GLU A 23 23.47 -6.36 -6.56
N GLU A 24 24.06 -7.15 -5.65
CA GLU A 24 23.53 -8.46 -5.27
C GLU A 24 22.41 -8.33 -4.25
N PHE A 25 22.46 -7.32 -3.40
CA PHE A 25 21.45 -7.03 -2.39
C PHE A 25 20.14 -6.50 -3.01
N ILE A 26 20.22 -5.75 -4.13
CA ILE A 26 19.10 -5.22 -4.90
C ILE A 26 19.18 -5.70 -6.36
N PRO A 27 18.82 -6.96 -6.65
CA PRO A 27 19.02 -7.56 -7.98
C PRO A 27 18.07 -7.04 -9.06
N PHE A 28 17.07 -6.24 -8.67
CA PHE A 28 16.03 -5.73 -9.58
C PHE A 28 16.29 -4.26 -9.92
N LYS A 29 15.92 -3.87 -11.13
CA LYS A 29 16.02 -2.48 -11.60
C LYS A 29 14.76 -1.66 -11.34
N SER A 30 13.63 -2.32 -11.17
CA SER A 30 12.35 -1.67 -10.90
C SER A 30 11.52 -2.47 -9.89
N THR A 31 10.62 -1.76 -9.21
CA THR A 31 9.62 -2.37 -8.32
C THR A 31 8.73 -3.37 -9.07
N TYR A 32 8.43 -3.09 -10.35
CA TYR A 32 7.72 -4.01 -11.23
C TYR A 32 8.47 -5.35 -11.38
N GLU A 33 9.77 -5.32 -11.70
CA GLU A 33 10.59 -6.53 -11.83
C GLU A 33 10.61 -7.35 -10.54
N ALA A 34 10.73 -6.67 -9.40
CA ALA A 34 10.76 -7.33 -8.08
C ALA A 34 9.43 -8.03 -7.75
N ILE A 35 8.30 -7.39 -8.03
CA ILE A 35 6.96 -7.98 -7.85
C ILE A 35 6.72 -9.10 -8.87
N TYR A 36 7.15 -8.91 -10.11
CA TYR A 36 7.02 -9.90 -11.19
C TYR A 36 7.76 -11.20 -10.86
N ASP A 37 9.01 -11.12 -10.41
CA ASP A 37 9.81 -12.30 -10.03
C ASP A 37 9.14 -13.12 -8.93
N SER A 38 8.65 -12.45 -7.91
CA SER A 38 7.89 -13.08 -6.82
C SER A 38 6.57 -13.69 -7.32
N ALA A 39 5.86 -13.00 -8.21
CA ALA A 39 4.61 -13.47 -8.79
C ALA A 39 4.80 -14.73 -9.65
N MET A 40 5.92 -14.82 -10.38
CA MET A 40 6.25 -16.04 -11.13
C MET A 40 6.53 -17.23 -10.22
N SER A 41 7.11 -16.98 -9.05
CA SER A 41 7.43 -18.02 -8.07
C SER A 41 6.22 -18.48 -7.25
N HIS A 42 5.17 -17.63 -7.13
CA HIS A 42 4.02 -17.86 -6.25
C HIS A 42 2.66 -17.66 -6.95
N SER A 43 2.58 -17.93 -8.25
CA SER A 43 1.48 -17.51 -9.14
C SER A 43 0.07 -17.76 -8.60
N ASP A 44 -0.18 -18.95 -8.06
CA ASP A 44 -1.50 -19.37 -7.62
C ASP A 44 -1.80 -19.03 -6.15
N LYS A 45 -0.82 -18.47 -5.45
CA LYS A 45 -0.98 -18.06 -4.05
C LYS A 45 -1.76 -16.74 -3.97
N THR A 46 -2.61 -16.61 -2.96
CA THR A 46 -3.28 -15.34 -2.63
C THR A 46 -2.25 -14.29 -2.20
N ALA A 47 -2.17 -13.21 -2.97
CA ALA A 47 -1.36 -12.03 -2.67
C ALA A 47 -2.13 -11.03 -1.80
N ILE A 48 -3.43 -10.84 -2.08
CA ILE A 48 -4.29 -9.92 -1.35
C ILE A 48 -5.62 -10.58 -1.04
N SER A 49 -6.06 -10.51 0.22
CA SER A 49 -7.44 -10.73 0.66
C SER A 49 -8.02 -9.39 1.08
N PHE A 50 -9.14 -8.98 0.50
CA PHE A 50 -9.76 -7.67 0.73
C PHE A 50 -11.26 -7.80 1.01
N PHE A 51 -11.81 -6.97 1.89
CA PHE A 51 -13.23 -6.92 2.20
C PHE A 51 -13.72 -5.49 2.45
N LEU A 52 -15.00 -5.22 2.16
CA LEU A 52 -15.58 -3.87 2.24
C LEU A 52 -15.98 -3.47 3.68
N SER A 53 -16.30 -4.44 4.52
CA SER A 53 -16.65 -4.26 5.93
C SER A 53 -16.02 -5.36 6.77
N GLY A 54 -15.74 -5.07 8.04
CA GLY A 54 -15.24 -6.09 8.97
C GLY A 54 -16.18 -7.29 9.11
N ASP A 55 -17.47 -7.15 8.86
CA ASP A 55 -18.42 -8.27 8.90
C ASP A 55 -18.32 -9.20 7.68
N ASP A 56 -17.71 -8.70 6.58
CA ASP A 56 -17.56 -9.44 5.33
C ASP A 56 -16.25 -10.24 5.25
N TYR A 57 -15.47 -10.28 6.31
CA TYR A 57 -14.13 -10.88 6.30
C TYR A 57 -14.09 -12.35 5.81
N LYS A 58 -15.20 -13.09 5.92
CA LYS A 58 -15.31 -14.49 5.42
C LYS A 58 -15.60 -14.58 3.92
N ASN A 59 -16.00 -13.48 3.31
CA ASN A 59 -16.37 -13.39 1.90
C ASN A 59 -15.46 -12.39 1.19
N SER A 60 -14.17 -12.45 1.48
CA SER A 60 -13.17 -11.57 0.90
C SER A 60 -13.04 -11.73 -0.61
N ILE A 61 -12.58 -10.65 -1.22
CA ILE A 61 -12.10 -10.63 -2.59
C ILE A 61 -10.65 -11.12 -2.54
N GLU A 62 -10.38 -12.22 -3.22
CA GLU A 62 -9.05 -12.82 -3.29
C GLU A 62 -8.37 -12.42 -4.61
N VAL A 63 -7.15 -11.91 -4.51
CA VAL A 63 -6.29 -11.59 -5.65
C VAL A 63 -5.06 -12.50 -5.55
N THR A 64 -4.88 -13.38 -6.53
CA THR A 64 -3.66 -14.20 -6.61
C THR A 64 -2.46 -13.37 -7.06
N TYR A 65 -1.24 -13.88 -6.86
CA TYR A 65 -0.05 -13.23 -7.39
C TYR A 65 -0.08 -13.09 -8.92
N LYS A 66 -0.65 -14.08 -9.60
CA LYS A 66 -0.89 -14.03 -11.05
C LYS A 66 -1.83 -12.89 -11.41
N ASP A 67 -2.94 -12.73 -10.66
CA ASP A 67 -3.90 -11.65 -10.91
C ASP A 67 -3.30 -10.29 -10.55
N LEU A 68 -2.54 -10.22 -9.45
CA LEU A 68 -1.86 -8.99 -9.02
C LEU A 68 -0.92 -8.47 -10.12
N ILE A 69 0.02 -9.30 -10.58
CA ILE A 69 0.98 -8.86 -11.60
C ILE A 69 0.31 -8.60 -12.95
N SER A 70 -0.71 -9.39 -13.32
CA SER A 70 -1.48 -9.16 -14.54
C SER A 70 -2.20 -7.81 -14.50
N ASN A 71 -2.85 -7.44 -13.39
CA ASN A 71 -3.54 -6.16 -13.27
C ASN A 71 -2.57 -4.98 -13.17
N ILE A 72 -1.41 -5.14 -12.52
CA ILE A 72 -0.32 -4.14 -12.55
C ILE A 72 0.15 -3.91 -13.99
N THR A 73 0.40 -4.98 -14.72
CA THR A 73 0.85 -4.93 -16.14
C THR A 73 -0.18 -4.25 -17.03
N ARG A 74 -1.46 -4.62 -16.90
CA ARG A 74 -2.57 -3.98 -17.63
C ARG A 74 -2.67 -2.50 -17.34
N THR A 75 -2.54 -2.12 -16.06
CA THR A 75 -2.60 -0.71 -15.62
C THR A 75 -1.41 0.08 -16.18
N ALA A 76 -0.21 -0.50 -16.17
CA ALA A 76 0.97 0.11 -16.80
C ALA A 76 0.78 0.32 -18.31
N ASN A 77 0.29 -0.70 -19.01
CA ASN A 77 0.00 -0.65 -20.44
C ASN A 77 -1.11 0.38 -20.74
N PHE A 78 -2.12 0.48 -19.88
CA PHE A 78 -3.17 1.50 -20.00
C PHE A 78 -2.57 2.91 -19.90
N PHE A 79 -1.79 3.21 -18.88
CA PHE A 79 -1.15 4.53 -18.73
C PHE A 79 -0.25 4.86 -19.93
N HIS A 80 0.51 3.88 -20.39
CA HIS A 80 1.35 4.07 -21.58
C HIS A 80 0.52 4.33 -22.85
N SER A 81 -0.65 3.68 -23.01
CA SER A 81 -1.55 3.88 -24.16
C SER A 81 -2.16 5.28 -24.18
N LEU A 82 -2.36 5.91 -23.02
CA LEU A 82 -2.78 7.31 -22.89
C LEU A 82 -1.66 8.31 -23.29
N GLY A 83 -0.49 7.81 -23.66
CA GLY A 83 0.65 8.64 -24.03
C GLY A 83 1.48 9.12 -22.85
N LEU A 84 1.28 8.57 -21.64
CA LEU A 84 2.14 8.86 -20.49
C LEU A 84 3.52 8.21 -20.70
N ARG A 85 4.57 8.91 -20.30
CA ARG A 85 5.97 8.51 -20.47
C ARG A 85 6.72 8.63 -19.14
N GLU A 86 7.95 8.19 -19.09
CA GLU A 86 8.78 8.05 -17.89
C GLU A 86 8.85 9.30 -16.99
N ASP A 87 8.78 10.49 -17.55
CA ASP A 87 8.81 11.75 -16.81
C ASP A 87 7.44 12.29 -16.42
N ASP A 88 6.37 11.66 -16.89
CA ASP A 88 5.01 12.06 -16.56
C ASP A 88 4.59 11.54 -15.19
N THR A 89 3.65 12.24 -14.55
CA THR A 89 3.14 11.87 -13.24
C THR A 89 1.67 11.44 -13.32
N VAL A 90 1.37 10.31 -12.69
CA VAL A 90 0.02 9.87 -12.34
C VAL A 90 -0.19 10.13 -10.84
N ALA A 91 -1.10 11.02 -10.48
CA ALA A 91 -1.52 11.20 -9.09
C ALA A 91 -2.69 10.26 -8.77
N PHE A 92 -2.69 9.63 -7.60
CA PHE A 92 -3.88 8.94 -7.12
C PHE A 92 -4.41 9.54 -5.81
N VAL A 93 -5.73 9.67 -5.73
CA VAL A 93 -6.50 10.07 -4.56
C VAL A 93 -7.46 8.94 -4.24
N LEU A 94 -6.91 7.84 -3.74
CA LEU A 94 -7.63 6.59 -3.53
C LEU A 94 -7.55 6.13 -2.05
N PRO A 95 -8.56 5.40 -1.58
CA PRO A 95 -8.50 4.68 -0.32
C PRO A 95 -7.73 3.36 -0.49
N ASN A 96 -7.74 2.50 0.53
CA ASN A 96 -7.16 1.16 0.44
C ASN A 96 -8.05 0.25 -0.43
N LEU A 97 -7.58 -0.08 -1.62
CA LEU A 97 -8.23 -0.99 -2.57
C LEU A 97 -7.17 -1.86 -3.24
N PRO A 98 -7.48 -3.05 -3.74
CA PRO A 98 -6.59 -3.79 -4.63
C PRO A 98 -6.16 -2.94 -5.84
N GLU A 99 -7.09 -2.17 -6.43
CA GLU A 99 -6.83 -1.26 -7.55
C GLU A 99 -5.82 -0.15 -7.19
N THR A 100 -5.75 0.26 -5.92
CA THR A 100 -4.73 1.23 -5.49
C THR A 100 -3.32 0.65 -5.65
N HIS A 101 -3.13 -0.65 -5.40
CA HIS A 101 -1.87 -1.33 -5.71
C HIS A 101 -1.63 -1.43 -7.22
N TYR A 102 -2.68 -1.69 -8.02
CA TYR A 102 -2.53 -1.75 -9.47
C TYR A 102 -2.10 -0.39 -10.04
N VAL A 103 -2.71 0.70 -9.53
CA VAL A 103 -2.36 2.08 -9.92
C VAL A 103 -0.95 2.43 -9.46
N LEU A 104 -0.60 2.14 -8.20
CA LEU A 104 0.71 2.46 -7.64
C LEU A 104 1.83 1.80 -8.45
N TRP A 105 1.82 0.49 -8.52
CA TRP A 105 2.90 -0.26 -9.17
C TRP A 105 2.84 -0.20 -10.70
N GLY A 106 1.64 -0.06 -11.28
CA GLY A 106 1.47 0.13 -12.72
C GLY A 106 1.95 1.50 -13.20
N ALA A 107 1.72 2.55 -12.43
CA ALA A 107 2.25 3.88 -12.73
C ALA A 107 3.78 3.90 -12.58
N GLU A 108 4.34 3.27 -11.54
CA GLU A 108 5.80 3.16 -11.40
C GLU A 108 6.46 2.42 -12.57
N ALA A 109 5.78 1.40 -13.12
CA ALA A 109 6.29 0.70 -14.29
C ALA A 109 6.27 1.57 -15.56
N ALA A 110 5.25 2.42 -15.76
CA ALA A 110 5.08 3.22 -16.97
C ALA A 110 5.68 4.64 -16.88
N CYS A 111 5.59 5.28 -15.71
CA CYS A 111 5.90 6.68 -15.49
C CYS A 111 6.30 6.94 -14.02
N ARG A 112 5.84 8.01 -13.40
CA ARG A 112 5.98 8.32 -11.97
C ARG A 112 4.62 8.28 -11.31
N VAL A 113 4.54 7.81 -10.06
CA VAL A 113 3.31 7.87 -9.27
C VAL A 113 3.41 8.94 -8.18
N PHE A 114 2.30 9.61 -7.92
CA PHE A 114 2.16 10.51 -6.78
C PHE A 114 0.99 10.07 -5.89
N ALA A 115 1.31 9.68 -4.67
CA ALA A 115 0.35 9.25 -3.68
C ALA A 115 -0.20 10.43 -2.89
N VAL A 116 -1.46 10.79 -3.11
CA VAL A 116 -2.11 11.91 -2.43
C VAL A 116 -2.99 11.38 -1.29
N ASN A 117 -2.85 11.99 -0.12
CA ASN A 117 -3.70 11.64 1.02
C ASN A 117 -5.17 11.98 0.71
N SER A 118 -5.99 10.95 0.56
CA SER A 118 -7.43 11.04 0.25
C SER A 118 -8.28 11.73 1.34
N LEU A 119 -7.71 11.92 2.53
CA LEU A 119 -8.38 12.59 3.65
C LEU A 119 -8.21 14.12 3.63
N LEU A 120 -7.38 14.65 2.74
CA LEU A 120 -7.21 16.09 2.56
C LEU A 120 -8.48 16.73 1.99
N ASP A 121 -8.60 18.04 2.21
CA ASP A 121 -9.60 18.87 1.52
C ASP A 121 -9.24 19.05 0.03
N ALA A 122 -10.23 19.40 -0.78
CA ALA A 122 -10.08 19.55 -2.22
C ALA A 122 -9.01 20.58 -2.61
N GLU A 123 -8.91 21.69 -1.86
CA GLU A 123 -7.93 22.76 -2.09
C GLU A 123 -6.48 22.25 -1.99
N LYS A 124 -6.16 21.50 -0.93
CA LYS A 124 -4.83 20.93 -0.76
C LYS A 124 -4.53 19.86 -1.80
N ILE A 125 -5.53 19.04 -2.17
CA ILE A 125 -5.39 18.07 -3.26
C ILE A 125 -5.02 18.80 -4.55
N ARG A 126 -5.72 19.88 -4.89
CA ARG A 126 -5.44 20.73 -6.07
C ARG A 126 -4.00 21.25 -6.07
N GLU A 127 -3.58 21.85 -4.96
CA GLU A 127 -2.23 22.39 -4.84
C GLU A 127 -1.15 21.33 -5.03
N LEU A 128 -1.32 20.16 -4.41
CA LEU A 128 -0.38 19.04 -4.50
C LEU A 128 -0.33 18.43 -5.90
N VAL A 129 -1.48 18.22 -6.54
CA VAL A 129 -1.56 17.67 -7.90
C VAL A 129 -0.91 18.64 -8.90
N ASN A 130 -1.17 19.94 -8.78
CA ASN A 130 -0.53 20.95 -9.65
C ASN A 130 0.98 21.05 -9.40
N ALA A 131 1.44 20.91 -8.14
CA ALA A 131 2.87 20.94 -7.81
C ALA A 131 3.67 19.79 -8.43
N THR A 132 3.03 18.67 -8.75
CA THR A 132 3.65 17.52 -9.41
C THR A 132 3.41 17.49 -10.92
N GLU A 133 2.71 18.49 -11.47
CA GLU A 133 2.34 18.57 -12.89
C GLU A 133 1.67 17.28 -13.40
N ALA A 134 0.84 16.65 -12.53
CA ALA A 134 0.25 15.34 -12.83
C ALA A 134 -0.64 15.41 -14.08
N LYS A 135 -0.33 14.56 -15.07
CA LYS A 135 -1.09 14.46 -16.32
C LYS A 135 -2.35 13.61 -16.18
N ALA A 136 -2.36 12.71 -15.23
CA ALA A 136 -3.54 11.89 -14.90
C ALA A 136 -3.81 11.94 -13.41
N VAL A 137 -5.09 11.97 -13.04
CA VAL A 137 -5.56 11.84 -11.66
C VAL A 137 -6.48 10.62 -11.58
N VAL A 138 -6.14 9.68 -10.70
CA VAL A 138 -6.95 8.50 -10.41
C VAL A 138 -7.67 8.69 -9.09
N THR A 139 -9.00 8.56 -9.10
CA THR A 139 -9.84 8.69 -7.90
C THR A 139 -10.94 7.64 -7.90
N MET A 140 -11.68 7.51 -6.81
CA MET A 140 -12.88 6.66 -6.83
C MET A 140 -13.94 7.24 -7.76
N ALA A 141 -14.64 6.38 -8.50
CA ALA A 141 -15.90 6.75 -9.12
C ALA A 141 -16.95 7.14 -8.06
N PRO A 142 -18.00 7.90 -8.39
CA PRO A 142 -19.02 8.26 -7.43
C PRO A 142 -19.63 7.03 -6.75
N ILE A 143 -19.64 7.01 -5.43
CA ILE A 143 -20.27 5.94 -4.65
C ILE A 143 -20.83 6.51 -3.34
N ILE A 144 -21.91 5.95 -2.86
CA ILE A 144 -22.50 6.34 -1.58
C ILE A 144 -21.51 6.09 -0.44
N GLY A 145 -21.33 7.09 0.41
CA GLY A 145 -20.44 7.02 1.57
C GLY A 145 -18.99 7.48 1.29
N SER A 146 -18.66 7.89 0.06
CA SER A 146 -17.39 8.52 -0.29
C SER A 146 -17.60 9.89 -0.91
N ASP A 147 -16.74 10.85 -0.55
CA ASP A 147 -16.71 12.21 -1.09
C ASP A 147 -15.52 12.43 -2.05
N LEU A 148 -14.80 11.38 -2.39
CA LEU A 148 -13.56 11.49 -3.17
C LEU A 148 -13.81 11.96 -4.59
N TRP A 149 -14.88 11.47 -5.23
CA TRP A 149 -15.30 11.96 -6.55
C TRP A 149 -15.59 13.45 -6.52
N GLU A 150 -16.40 13.91 -5.56
CA GLU A 150 -16.78 15.31 -5.40
C GLU A 150 -15.57 16.19 -5.15
N LYS A 151 -14.65 15.77 -4.29
CA LYS A 151 -13.41 16.50 -4.03
C LYS A 151 -12.59 16.70 -5.29
N VAL A 152 -12.35 15.65 -6.06
CA VAL A 152 -11.50 15.71 -7.25
C VAL A 152 -12.20 16.37 -8.42
N SER A 153 -13.47 16.04 -8.70
CA SER A 153 -14.21 16.64 -9.80
C SER A 153 -14.46 18.13 -9.62
N SER A 154 -14.65 18.59 -8.37
CA SER A 154 -14.86 20.03 -8.09
C SER A 154 -13.65 20.91 -8.39
N ILE A 155 -12.45 20.37 -8.35
CA ILE A 155 -11.20 21.09 -8.62
C ILE A 155 -10.63 20.81 -10.01
N ALA A 156 -11.25 19.93 -10.78
CA ALA A 156 -10.66 19.41 -12.02
C ALA A 156 -10.38 20.53 -13.05
N THR A 157 -11.21 21.57 -13.14
CA THR A 157 -10.98 22.74 -14.00
C THR A 157 -9.74 23.57 -13.61
N GLU A 158 -9.23 23.39 -12.40
CA GLU A 158 -8.06 24.07 -11.84
C GLU A 158 -6.82 23.20 -11.81
N LEU A 159 -6.88 22.00 -12.40
CA LEU A 159 -5.73 21.08 -12.56
C LEU A 159 -5.06 21.36 -13.92
N TYR A 160 -4.09 22.25 -13.93
CA TYR A 160 -3.56 22.87 -15.16
C TYR A 160 -2.81 21.92 -16.10
N HIS A 161 -2.27 20.83 -15.58
CA HIS A 161 -1.49 19.83 -16.34
C HIS A 161 -2.26 18.52 -16.58
N THR A 162 -3.39 18.34 -15.89
CA THR A 162 -4.17 17.11 -15.94
C THR A 162 -4.97 17.03 -17.23
N ARG A 163 -4.81 15.94 -17.94
CA ARG A 163 -5.53 15.61 -19.18
C ARG A 163 -6.50 14.43 -18.99
N PHE A 164 -6.26 13.59 -17.99
CA PHE A 164 -7.01 12.37 -17.76
C PHE A 164 -7.52 12.33 -16.32
N LEU A 165 -8.83 12.15 -16.16
CA LEU A 165 -9.49 11.82 -14.91
C LEU A 165 -9.93 10.36 -14.98
N ILE A 166 -9.42 9.52 -14.07
CA ILE A 166 -9.63 8.08 -14.11
C ILE A 166 -10.38 7.66 -12.86
N GLY A 167 -11.60 7.12 -13.04
CA GLY A 167 -12.43 6.64 -11.95
C GLY A 167 -12.16 5.16 -11.66
N VAL A 168 -12.16 4.78 -10.38
CA VAL A 168 -12.16 3.39 -9.93
C VAL A 168 -13.56 3.05 -9.45
N ASP A 169 -14.29 2.27 -10.25
CA ASP A 169 -15.61 1.78 -9.87
C ASP A 169 -15.49 0.49 -9.03
N ILE A 170 -15.89 0.57 -7.77
CA ILE A 170 -15.90 -0.58 -6.85
C ILE A 170 -17.28 -1.26 -6.74
N THR A 171 -18.27 -0.87 -7.55
CA THR A 171 -19.61 -1.48 -7.51
C THR A 171 -19.59 -2.95 -7.88
N HIS A 172 -18.57 -3.40 -8.62
CA HIS A 172 -18.37 -4.80 -8.96
C HIS A 172 -18.07 -5.69 -7.74
N TYR A 173 -17.63 -5.12 -6.61
CA TYR A 173 -17.46 -5.83 -5.35
C TYR A 173 -18.76 -6.06 -4.59
N VAL A 174 -19.82 -5.38 -4.98
CA VAL A 174 -21.14 -5.49 -4.33
C VAL A 174 -22.04 -6.42 -5.14
N PRO A 175 -22.34 -7.65 -4.66
CA PRO A 175 -23.24 -8.54 -5.34
C PRO A 175 -24.61 -7.89 -5.60
N SER A 176 -25.08 -7.97 -6.83
CA SER A 176 -26.41 -7.42 -7.22
C SER A 176 -26.53 -5.90 -6.99
N PHE A 177 -25.45 -5.14 -7.24
CA PHE A 177 -25.53 -3.68 -7.17
C PHE A 177 -26.66 -3.16 -8.07
N PRO A 178 -27.58 -2.30 -7.57
CA PRO A 178 -28.78 -1.89 -8.30
C PRO A 178 -28.45 -1.14 -9.60
N GLU A 179 -29.05 -1.54 -10.72
CA GLU A 179 -28.85 -0.88 -12.03
C GLU A 179 -29.29 0.60 -12.02
N THR A 180 -30.30 0.94 -11.22
CA THR A 180 -30.73 2.34 -11.03
C THR A 180 -29.62 3.19 -10.41
N MET A 181 -28.88 2.64 -9.43
CA MET A 181 -27.73 3.33 -8.81
C MET A 181 -26.55 3.44 -9.76
N LYS A 182 -26.30 2.42 -10.59
CA LYS A 182 -25.29 2.53 -11.65
C LYS A 182 -25.62 3.62 -12.65
N ALA A 183 -26.90 3.73 -13.05
CA ALA A 183 -27.34 4.80 -13.92
C ALA A 183 -27.15 6.19 -13.29
N GLU A 184 -27.41 6.34 -11.99
CA GLU A 184 -27.15 7.60 -11.25
C GLU A 184 -25.66 7.93 -11.19
N ILE A 185 -24.79 6.95 -10.96
CA ILE A 185 -23.33 7.10 -10.99
C ILE A 185 -22.88 7.59 -12.37
N ASN A 186 -23.31 6.92 -13.44
CA ASN A 186 -22.93 7.26 -14.80
C ASN A 186 -23.44 8.66 -15.18
N GLU A 187 -24.66 9.01 -14.78
CA GLU A 187 -25.22 10.36 -15.01
C GLU A 187 -24.41 11.44 -14.27
N LYS A 188 -24.00 11.17 -13.03
CA LYS A 188 -23.18 12.09 -12.25
C LYS A 188 -21.80 12.31 -12.90
N ILE A 189 -21.17 11.23 -13.38
CA ILE A 189 -19.91 11.31 -14.12
C ILE A 189 -20.14 12.14 -15.39
N ARG A 190 -21.15 11.83 -16.20
CA ARG A 190 -21.48 12.54 -17.44
C ARG A 190 -21.64 14.04 -17.20
N VAL A 191 -22.44 14.43 -16.22
CA VAL A 191 -22.71 15.85 -15.89
C VAL A 191 -21.42 16.57 -15.47
N ASN A 192 -20.57 15.94 -14.65
CA ASN A 192 -19.31 16.55 -14.25
C ASN A 192 -18.37 16.70 -15.46
N MET A 193 -18.28 15.67 -16.31
CA MET A 193 -17.37 15.68 -17.46
C MET A 193 -17.79 16.66 -18.56
N GLU A 194 -19.08 16.95 -18.71
CA GLU A 194 -19.56 18.00 -19.63
C GLU A 194 -19.02 19.40 -19.29
N LEU A 195 -18.60 19.61 -18.04
CA LEU A 195 -18.00 20.87 -17.58
C LEU A 195 -16.48 20.92 -17.80
N LEU A 196 -15.86 19.83 -18.25
CA LEU A 196 -14.41 19.65 -18.33
C LEU A 196 -13.97 19.52 -19.81
N GLU A 197 -13.83 20.65 -20.51
CA GLU A 197 -13.55 20.68 -21.97
C GLU A 197 -12.24 19.99 -22.40
N ASN A 198 -11.23 19.89 -21.50
CA ASN A 198 -9.89 19.43 -21.83
C ASN A 198 -9.44 18.20 -21.03
N ILE A 199 -10.35 17.57 -20.30
CA ILE A 199 -10.06 16.38 -19.50
C ILE A 199 -10.91 15.21 -20.02
N GLU A 200 -10.24 14.11 -20.37
CA GLU A 200 -10.89 12.87 -20.76
C GLU A 200 -11.11 11.98 -19.51
N TYR A 201 -12.26 11.32 -19.45
CA TYR A 201 -12.60 10.38 -18.38
C TYR A 201 -12.46 8.94 -18.84
N PHE A 202 -11.94 8.10 -17.95
CA PHE A 202 -11.85 6.66 -18.11
C PHE A 202 -12.30 5.93 -16.84
N ASP A 203 -12.94 4.78 -16.98
CA ASP A 203 -13.16 3.83 -15.89
C ASP A 203 -12.01 2.82 -15.89
N LEU A 204 -11.15 2.87 -14.86
CA LEU A 204 -9.97 2.01 -14.77
C LEU A 204 -10.32 0.53 -14.88
N VAL A 205 -11.32 0.09 -14.12
CA VAL A 205 -11.70 -1.33 -14.06
C VAL A 205 -12.22 -1.84 -15.39
N HIS A 206 -12.92 -0.98 -16.14
CA HIS A 206 -13.37 -1.28 -17.49
C HIS A 206 -12.20 -1.33 -18.48
N GLU A 207 -11.37 -0.31 -18.50
CA GLU A 207 -10.27 -0.16 -19.47
C GLU A 207 -9.24 -1.28 -19.35
N ILE A 208 -8.81 -1.64 -18.14
CA ILE A 208 -7.76 -2.65 -17.96
C ILE A 208 -8.22 -4.07 -18.31
N ARG A 209 -9.52 -4.36 -18.39
CA ARG A 209 -10.03 -5.70 -18.73
C ARG A 209 -9.65 -6.13 -20.14
N GLU A 210 -9.65 -5.20 -21.09
CA GLU A 210 -9.40 -5.45 -22.52
C GLU A 210 -7.90 -5.40 -22.86
N ILE A 211 -7.06 -5.02 -21.89
CA ILE A 211 -5.62 -4.86 -22.09
C ILE A 211 -4.90 -6.16 -21.74
N ASP A 212 -3.87 -6.50 -22.55
CA ASP A 212 -3.00 -7.63 -22.28
C ASP A 212 -2.22 -7.43 -20.96
N GLY A 213 -2.35 -8.39 -20.06
CA GLY A 213 -1.69 -8.40 -18.75
C GLY A 213 -0.50 -9.37 -18.66
N GLU A 214 -0.05 -9.96 -19.77
CA GLU A 214 1.07 -10.92 -19.73
C GLU A 214 2.44 -10.23 -19.74
N GLN A 215 2.55 -9.10 -20.46
CA GLN A 215 3.80 -8.35 -20.59
C GLN A 215 3.57 -6.86 -20.79
N LEU A 216 4.57 -6.06 -20.41
CA LEU A 216 4.61 -4.65 -20.75
C LEU A 216 4.70 -4.48 -22.28
N LYS A 217 3.93 -3.55 -22.84
CA LYS A 217 3.90 -3.24 -24.29
C LYS A 217 4.85 -2.10 -24.67
N PHE A 218 5.77 -1.79 -23.78
CA PHE A 218 6.78 -0.75 -23.96
C PHE A 218 8.07 -1.17 -23.29
N ASP A 219 9.17 -0.63 -23.79
CA ASP A 219 10.48 -0.75 -23.15
C ASP A 219 10.74 0.49 -22.30
N ARG A 220 11.27 0.30 -21.12
CA ARG A 220 11.74 1.37 -20.22
C ARG A 220 13.11 1.04 -19.69
N THR A 221 14.00 2.01 -19.73
CA THR A 221 15.33 1.88 -19.12
C THR A 221 15.30 2.53 -17.74
N TYR A 222 15.69 1.78 -16.73
CA TYR A 222 15.80 2.27 -15.37
C TYR A 222 17.25 2.59 -15.03
N GLN A 223 17.50 3.83 -14.64
CA GLN A 223 18.78 4.29 -14.11
C GLN A 223 18.70 4.32 -12.57
N GLU A 224 19.84 4.49 -11.88
CA GLU A 224 19.87 4.55 -10.41
C GLU A 224 19.05 5.72 -9.84
N ASP A 225 18.93 6.81 -10.58
CA ASP A 225 18.18 8.02 -10.23
C ASP A 225 16.78 8.09 -10.87
N THR A 226 16.33 7.04 -11.55
CA THR A 226 14.99 6.99 -12.12
C THR A 226 13.94 7.09 -11.02
N VAL A 227 13.22 8.22 -10.99
CA VAL A 227 12.16 8.46 -10.00
C VAL A 227 10.98 7.53 -10.27
N SER A 228 10.59 6.76 -9.23
CA SER A 228 9.43 5.87 -9.23
C SER A 228 8.21 6.57 -8.66
N SER A 229 8.36 7.10 -7.44
CA SER A 229 7.23 7.59 -6.67
C SER A 229 7.50 8.92 -5.97
N MET A 230 6.40 9.54 -5.61
CA MET A 230 6.33 10.74 -4.77
C MET A 230 5.31 10.52 -3.66
N PHE A 231 5.67 10.90 -2.44
CA PHE A 231 4.79 10.85 -1.28
C PHE A 231 4.89 12.13 -0.46
N CYS A 232 3.79 12.53 0.17
CA CYS A 232 3.79 13.68 1.05
C CYS A 232 4.45 13.37 2.39
N THR A 233 5.28 14.30 2.88
CA THR A 233 5.84 14.21 4.25
C THR A 233 4.83 14.67 5.29
N GLY A 234 5.00 14.22 6.54
CA GLY A 234 4.10 14.52 7.66
C GLY A 234 4.22 15.96 8.21
N GLY A 235 4.26 16.99 7.37
CA GLY A 235 4.32 18.39 7.80
C GLY A 235 3.07 18.83 8.54
N THR A 236 3.23 19.45 9.73
CA THR A 236 2.11 19.91 10.57
C THR A 236 1.65 21.35 10.24
N THR A 237 2.42 22.09 9.45
CA THR A 237 2.14 23.52 9.13
C THR A 237 2.32 23.79 7.63
N GLY A 238 1.22 24.12 6.96
CA GLY A 238 1.23 24.46 5.52
C GLY A 238 1.00 23.27 4.59
N LEU A 239 1.36 23.46 3.31
CA LEU A 239 1.31 22.41 2.31
C LEU A 239 2.39 21.35 2.62
N PRO A 240 2.05 20.04 2.62
CA PRO A 240 3.03 18.97 2.82
C PRO A 240 4.14 19.05 1.76
N LYS A 241 5.39 18.80 2.16
CA LYS A 241 6.48 18.62 1.19
C LYS A 241 6.31 17.30 0.45
N ILE A 242 6.80 17.26 -0.77
CA ILE A 242 6.75 16.07 -1.64
C ILE A 242 8.16 15.47 -1.69
N ALA A 243 8.31 14.27 -1.13
CA ALA A 243 9.55 13.52 -1.19
C ALA A 243 9.52 12.58 -2.41
N GLN A 244 10.54 12.68 -3.26
CA GLN A 244 10.73 11.80 -4.40
C GLN A 244 11.57 10.59 -4.01
N ARG A 245 11.30 9.44 -4.64
CA ARG A 245 12.05 8.19 -4.50
C ARG A 245 12.39 7.64 -5.85
N THR A 246 13.51 6.93 -5.90
CA THR A 246 13.88 6.13 -7.05
C THR A 246 13.45 4.67 -6.82
N HIS A 247 13.29 3.91 -7.90
CA HIS A 247 13.10 2.46 -7.81
C HIS A 247 14.18 1.80 -6.93
N ARG A 248 15.42 2.28 -7.07
CA ARG A 248 16.55 1.79 -6.25
C ARG A 248 16.32 2.02 -4.76
N ASN A 249 15.82 3.19 -4.36
CA ASN A 249 15.51 3.48 -2.96
C ASN A 249 14.47 2.50 -2.40
N GLU A 250 13.39 2.27 -3.13
CA GLU A 250 12.27 1.43 -2.70
C GLU A 250 12.66 -0.05 -2.62
N ILE A 251 13.39 -0.56 -3.62
CA ILE A 251 13.87 -1.93 -3.62
C ILE A 251 14.90 -2.15 -2.52
N PHE A 252 15.81 -1.17 -2.30
CA PHE A 252 16.79 -1.25 -1.23
C PHE A 252 16.10 -1.32 0.14
N ASP A 253 15.18 -0.41 0.42
CA ASP A 253 14.45 -0.37 1.68
C ASP A 253 13.66 -1.67 1.91
N ALA A 254 12.93 -2.15 0.89
CA ALA A 254 12.18 -3.39 0.97
C ALA A 254 13.08 -4.62 1.17
N SER A 255 14.23 -4.67 0.49
CA SER A 255 15.23 -5.74 0.65
C SER A 255 15.86 -5.71 2.04
N ALA A 256 16.14 -4.52 2.58
CA ALA A 256 16.66 -4.34 3.93
C ALA A 256 15.66 -4.80 4.98
N VAL A 257 14.40 -4.39 4.87
CA VAL A 257 13.32 -4.82 5.76
C VAL A 257 13.14 -6.34 5.70
N LYS A 258 13.09 -6.92 4.50
CA LYS A 258 12.97 -8.37 4.31
C LYS A 258 14.15 -9.12 4.95
N THR A 259 15.37 -8.64 4.77
CA THR A 259 16.59 -9.27 5.32
C THR A 259 16.62 -9.17 6.84
N PHE A 260 16.30 -7.99 7.39
CA PHE A 260 16.28 -7.72 8.82
C PHE A 260 15.15 -8.48 9.55
N SER A 261 14.01 -8.62 8.91
CA SER A 261 12.77 -9.18 9.48
C SER A 261 12.30 -10.42 8.72
N GLN A 262 13.20 -11.28 8.24
CA GLN A 262 12.87 -12.46 7.42
C GLN A 262 11.89 -13.43 8.11
N GLU A 263 11.83 -13.42 9.44
CA GLU A 263 10.87 -14.21 10.21
C GLU A 263 9.46 -13.63 10.12
N VAL A 264 9.34 -12.31 9.89
CA VAL A 264 8.06 -11.61 9.74
C VAL A 264 7.61 -11.61 8.29
N PHE A 265 8.55 -11.37 7.34
CA PHE A 265 8.26 -11.25 5.91
C PHE A 265 8.91 -12.38 5.12
N ASN A 266 8.15 -13.42 4.88
CA ASN A 266 8.52 -14.59 4.09
C ASN A 266 7.32 -15.12 3.30
N SER A 267 7.52 -16.19 2.52
CA SER A 267 6.44 -16.74 1.69
C SER A 267 5.28 -17.37 2.48
N GLU A 268 5.46 -17.69 3.74
CA GLU A 268 4.38 -18.23 4.58
C GLU A 268 3.66 -17.15 5.40
N ALA A 269 4.16 -15.90 5.34
CA ALA A 269 3.61 -14.80 6.11
C ALA A 269 2.20 -14.40 5.63
N VAL A 270 1.34 -14.11 6.59
CA VAL A 270 0.02 -13.51 6.40
C VAL A 270 -0.02 -12.21 7.19
N ILE A 271 0.08 -11.10 6.49
CA ILE A 271 0.22 -9.76 7.09
C ILE A 271 -1.14 -9.07 7.14
N LEU A 272 -1.62 -8.75 8.32
CA LEU A 272 -2.83 -7.93 8.48
C LEU A 272 -2.45 -6.45 8.51
N ALA A 273 -2.97 -5.68 7.56
CA ALA A 273 -2.70 -4.26 7.43
C ALA A 273 -3.95 -3.44 7.12
N GLY A 274 -4.14 -2.41 7.91
CA GLY A 274 -5.17 -1.38 7.69
C GLY A 274 -4.58 0.02 7.63
N VAL A 275 -3.26 0.11 7.35
CA VAL A 275 -2.54 1.39 7.17
C VAL A 275 -2.76 1.95 5.77
N PRO A 276 -2.82 3.29 5.59
CA PRO A 276 -3.17 3.88 4.30
C PRO A 276 -2.10 3.66 3.23
N LEU A 277 -2.52 3.34 1.99
CA LEU A 277 -1.63 3.19 0.83
C LEU A 277 -1.07 4.52 0.30
N PHE A 278 -1.66 5.65 0.65
CA PHE A 278 -1.07 6.96 0.35
C PHE A 278 0.10 7.32 1.30
N HIS A 279 0.45 6.45 2.22
CA HIS A 279 1.60 6.58 3.11
C HIS A 279 2.61 5.47 2.86
N VAL A 280 3.89 5.79 2.97
CA VAL A 280 4.99 4.84 2.71
C VAL A 280 4.91 3.56 3.53
N THR A 281 4.38 3.61 4.76
CA THR A 281 4.17 2.42 5.59
C THR A 281 3.20 1.44 4.91
N GLY A 282 2.10 1.92 4.34
CA GLY A 282 1.14 1.07 3.62
C GLY A 282 1.68 0.58 2.29
N ALA A 283 2.23 1.50 1.50
CA ALA A 283 2.72 1.18 0.16
C ALA A 283 3.97 0.29 0.18
N LEU A 284 5.01 0.69 0.92
CA LEU A 284 6.32 0.04 0.90
C LEU A 284 6.47 -1.00 1.99
N ALA A 285 6.44 -0.60 3.28
CA ALA A 285 6.69 -1.52 4.38
C ALA A 285 5.66 -2.65 4.50
N THR A 286 4.43 -2.41 4.04
CA THR A 286 3.38 -3.43 4.05
C THR A 286 3.23 -4.07 2.67
N GLY A 287 2.97 -3.27 1.63
CA GLY A 287 2.70 -3.75 0.27
C GLY A 287 3.93 -4.34 -0.40
N LEU A 288 4.94 -3.51 -0.71
CA LEU A 288 6.11 -3.95 -1.49
C LEU A 288 6.86 -5.08 -0.81
N VAL A 289 7.12 -4.95 0.51
CA VAL A 289 7.87 -5.99 1.26
C VAL A 289 7.12 -7.33 1.24
N SER A 290 5.80 -7.32 1.46
CA SER A 290 4.99 -8.55 1.40
C SER A 290 5.02 -9.17 0.00
N PHE A 291 4.85 -8.37 -1.04
CA PHE A 291 4.85 -8.87 -2.41
C PHE A 291 6.22 -9.40 -2.84
N MET A 292 7.31 -8.73 -2.51
CA MET A 292 8.67 -9.21 -2.76
C MET A 292 9.04 -10.47 -1.95
N SER A 293 8.32 -10.74 -0.87
CA SER A 293 8.57 -11.89 0.00
C SER A 293 7.71 -13.11 -0.36
N GLY A 294 6.75 -12.97 -1.26
CA GLY A 294 5.77 -14.01 -1.56
C GLY A 294 4.73 -14.21 -0.45
N GLY A 295 4.60 -13.28 0.50
CA GLY A 295 3.62 -13.30 1.59
C GLY A 295 2.21 -12.92 1.13
N SER A 296 1.21 -13.12 1.99
CA SER A 296 -0.18 -12.72 1.75
C SER A 296 -0.52 -11.47 2.57
N LEU A 297 -1.23 -10.54 1.96
CA LEU A 297 -1.68 -9.30 2.60
C LEU A 297 -3.18 -9.39 2.86
N VAL A 298 -3.60 -9.40 4.11
CA VAL A 298 -4.99 -9.18 4.49
C VAL A 298 -5.21 -7.69 4.61
N MET A 299 -5.73 -7.10 3.56
CA MET A 299 -6.00 -5.68 3.46
C MET A 299 -7.42 -5.41 3.95
N THR A 300 -7.53 -4.74 5.09
CA THR A 300 -8.83 -4.37 5.63
C THR A 300 -9.48 -3.30 4.74
N THR A 301 -10.73 -3.03 4.98
CA THR A 301 -11.64 -2.14 4.24
C THR A 301 -11.00 -0.91 3.56
N PRO A 302 -11.73 -0.20 2.67
CA PRO A 302 -11.21 1.04 2.06
C PRO A 302 -10.72 2.08 3.08
N SER A 303 -11.31 2.10 4.29
CA SER A 303 -10.89 2.98 5.39
C SER A 303 -9.83 2.35 6.31
N GLY A 304 -9.26 1.20 5.93
CA GLY A 304 -8.30 0.46 6.74
C GLY A 304 -8.90 0.01 8.07
N TYR A 305 -8.12 0.09 9.15
CA TYR A 305 -8.58 -0.24 10.51
C TYR A 305 -9.78 0.58 10.98
N ARG A 306 -10.02 1.76 10.39
CA ARG A 306 -11.17 2.62 10.74
C ARG A 306 -12.46 2.21 10.06
N GLY A 307 -12.42 1.19 9.20
CA GLY A 307 -13.60 0.71 8.50
C GLY A 307 -14.65 0.12 9.42
N GLN A 308 -15.87 0.05 8.91
CA GLN A 308 -17.01 -0.45 9.66
C GLN A 308 -16.70 -1.85 10.22
N ASN A 309 -16.90 -2.03 11.51
CA ASN A 309 -16.79 -3.30 12.25
C ASN A 309 -15.41 -4.00 12.17
N VAL A 310 -14.36 -3.35 11.66
CA VAL A 310 -13.02 -3.96 11.61
C VAL A 310 -12.52 -4.30 13.01
N PHE A 311 -12.54 -3.34 13.95
CA PHE A 311 -12.07 -3.59 15.31
C PHE A 311 -12.92 -4.63 16.06
N SER A 312 -14.24 -4.60 15.92
CA SER A 312 -15.12 -5.59 16.57
C SER A 312 -14.90 -7.02 16.06
N GLN A 313 -14.40 -7.17 14.84
CA GLN A 313 -14.12 -8.46 14.21
C GLN A 313 -12.62 -8.83 14.20
N ILE A 314 -11.75 -7.99 14.75
CA ILE A 314 -10.30 -8.09 14.53
C ILE A 314 -9.73 -9.46 14.90
N TRP A 315 -10.13 -10.04 16.03
CA TRP A 315 -9.63 -11.35 16.46
C TRP A 315 -10.23 -12.49 15.63
N ASN A 316 -11.46 -12.34 15.14
CA ASN A 316 -12.07 -13.27 14.19
C ASN A 316 -11.33 -13.23 12.84
N ILE A 317 -10.90 -12.04 12.40
CA ILE A 317 -10.10 -11.84 11.18
C ILE A 317 -8.73 -12.51 11.37
N VAL A 318 -8.05 -12.29 12.51
CA VAL A 318 -6.76 -12.92 12.82
C VAL A 318 -6.87 -14.44 12.79
N GLU A 319 -7.88 -15.03 13.43
CA GLU A 319 -8.13 -16.47 13.43
C GLU A 319 -8.41 -17.00 12.03
N HIS A 320 -9.35 -16.35 11.31
CA HIS A 320 -9.81 -16.83 10.00
C HIS A 320 -8.67 -16.91 8.96
N TYR A 321 -7.87 -15.85 8.88
CA TYR A 321 -6.76 -15.77 7.93
C TYR A 321 -5.46 -16.39 8.44
N ARG A 322 -5.43 -16.86 9.69
CA ARG A 322 -4.20 -17.33 10.34
C ARG A 322 -3.09 -16.29 10.25
N VAL A 323 -3.45 -15.02 10.57
CA VAL A 323 -2.53 -13.89 10.51
C VAL A 323 -1.27 -14.16 11.33
N THR A 324 -0.10 -13.97 10.72
CA THR A 324 1.19 -14.14 11.38
C THR A 324 1.76 -12.84 11.93
N ALA A 325 1.46 -11.72 11.27
CA ALA A 325 1.88 -10.41 11.75
C ALA A 325 0.82 -9.32 11.50
N MET A 326 0.72 -8.39 12.45
CA MET A 326 -0.08 -7.18 12.32
C MET A 326 0.81 -5.97 12.21
N ILE A 327 0.46 -5.05 11.30
CA ILE A 327 1.16 -3.77 11.14
C ILE A 327 0.21 -2.63 11.48
N GLY A 328 0.59 -1.80 12.44
CA GLY A 328 -0.25 -0.71 12.92
C GLY A 328 0.53 0.46 13.50
N VAL A 329 -0.22 1.44 13.97
CA VAL A 329 0.28 2.61 14.70
C VAL A 329 -0.13 2.51 16.17
N PRO A 330 0.47 3.27 17.10
CA PRO A 330 0.15 3.13 18.54
C PRO A 330 -1.33 3.20 18.89
N THR A 331 -2.10 4.02 18.16
CA THR A 331 -3.56 4.15 18.39
C THR A 331 -4.33 2.88 18.01
N VAL A 332 -3.86 2.08 17.07
CA VAL A 332 -4.44 0.76 16.74
C VAL A 332 -4.29 -0.17 17.95
N TYR A 333 -3.09 -0.29 18.48
CA TYR A 333 -2.79 -1.15 19.63
C TYR A 333 -3.51 -0.71 20.90
N ALA A 334 -3.62 0.62 21.14
CA ALA A 334 -4.42 1.15 22.23
C ALA A 334 -5.90 0.78 22.09
N HIS A 335 -6.42 0.73 20.88
CA HIS A 335 -7.80 0.34 20.62
C HIS A 335 -8.01 -1.16 20.84
N LEU A 336 -7.06 -1.99 20.40
CA LEU A 336 -7.11 -3.45 20.56
C LEU A 336 -7.16 -3.91 22.02
N LEU A 337 -6.55 -3.19 22.96
CA LEU A 337 -6.65 -3.46 24.38
C LEU A 337 -8.10 -3.44 24.91
N ASN A 338 -9.01 -2.77 24.22
CA ASN A 338 -10.42 -2.68 24.58
C ASN A 338 -11.29 -3.74 23.89
N ILE A 339 -10.70 -4.59 23.03
CA ILE A 339 -11.43 -5.61 22.28
C ILE A 339 -11.15 -6.98 22.93
N PRO A 340 -12.07 -7.55 23.68
CA PRO A 340 -11.79 -8.78 24.43
C PRO A 340 -11.56 -9.97 23.48
N LEU A 341 -10.60 -10.82 23.83
CA LEU A 341 -10.48 -12.17 23.28
C LEU A 341 -11.56 -13.04 23.91
N THR A 342 -12.47 -13.56 23.11
CA THR A 342 -13.62 -14.35 23.54
C THR A 342 -13.57 -15.81 23.07
N GLY A 343 -12.36 -16.33 22.89
CA GLY A 343 -12.10 -17.72 22.51
C GLY A 343 -11.58 -17.93 21.09
N GLN A 344 -11.24 -16.86 20.38
CA GLN A 344 -10.58 -16.96 19.08
C GLN A 344 -9.17 -17.57 19.20
N ASP A 345 -8.82 -18.47 18.27
CA ASP A 345 -7.47 -19.00 18.15
C ASP A 345 -6.57 -18.02 17.41
N ILE A 346 -5.83 -17.21 18.14
CA ILE A 346 -4.85 -16.27 17.60
C ILE A 346 -3.40 -16.78 17.70
N SER A 347 -3.20 -18.08 17.89
CA SER A 347 -1.86 -18.67 18.06
C SER A 347 -0.95 -18.53 16.83
N SER A 348 -1.51 -18.18 15.69
CA SER A 348 -0.75 -17.85 14.47
C SER A 348 -0.09 -16.48 14.52
N LEU A 349 -0.59 -15.54 15.36
CA LEU A 349 -0.07 -14.18 15.45
C LEU A 349 1.23 -14.17 16.25
N GLU A 350 2.34 -14.09 15.53
CA GLU A 350 3.68 -14.10 16.12
C GLU A 350 4.22 -12.69 16.36
N TYR A 351 3.84 -11.70 15.50
CA TYR A 351 4.43 -10.37 15.51
C TYR A 351 3.40 -9.25 15.44
N CYS A 352 3.62 -8.19 16.21
CA CYS A 352 2.87 -6.94 16.17
C CYS A 352 3.84 -5.78 15.92
N MET A 353 3.89 -5.28 14.67
CA MET A 353 4.80 -4.21 14.27
C MET A 353 4.14 -2.84 14.47
N CYS A 354 4.81 -1.95 15.20
CA CYS A 354 4.35 -0.60 15.46
C CYS A 354 5.35 0.43 14.92
N GLY A 355 4.84 1.41 14.19
CA GLY A 355 5.66 2.48 13.62
C GLY A 355 4.87 3.76 13.39
N SER A 356 5.44 4.68 12.61
CA SER A 356 4.88 5.98 12.22
C SER A 356 4.69 6.98 13.36
N ALA A 357 4.79 6.57 14.63
CA ALA A 357 4.77 7.42 15.81
C ALA A 357 5.47 6.69 16.98
N PRO A 358 6.01 7.41 17.97
CA PRO A 358 6.59 6.78 19.17
C PRO A 358 5.58 5.89 19.89
N PHE A 359 5.98 4.66 20.20
CA PHE A 359 5.13 3.75 20.97
C PHE A 359 5.30 4.02 22.46
N PRO A 360 4.29 4.56 23.17
CA PRO A 360 4.42 4.86 24.59
C PRO A 360 4.77 3.61 25.39
N THR A 361 5.81 3.65 26.20
CA THR A 361 6.32 2.49 26.97
C THR A 361 5.23 1.81 27.82
N ALA A 362 4.31 2.60 28.41
CA ALA A 362 3.20 2.05 29.17
C ALA A 362 2.26 1.22 28.31
N LEU A 363 1.88 1.76 27.12
CA LEU A 363 1.02 1.08 26.16
C LEU A 363 1.71 -0.18 25.59
N TYR A 364 3.01 -0.10 25.28
CA TYR A 364 3.80 -1.25 24.85
C TYR A 364 3.71 -2.39 25.87
N ARG A 365 3.99 -2.11 27.16
CA ARG A 365 3.97 -3.13 28.21
C ARG A 365 2.57 -3.72 28.43
N GLU A 366 1.54 -2.88 28.41
CA GLU A 366 0.16 -3.31 28.55
C GLU A 366 -0.25 -4.23 27.40
N PHE A 367 0.07 -3.84 26.15
CA PHE A 367 -0.25 -4.64 24.97
C PHE A 367 0.55 -5.95 24.92
N ALA A 368 1.86 -5.91 25.21
CA ALA A 368 2.70 -7.11 25.28
C ALA A 368 2.30 -8.10 26.39
N ASN A 369 1.61 -7.62 27.43
CA ASN A 369 1.01 -8.51 28.44
C ASN A 369 -0.38 -9.02 28.04
N TYR A 370 -1.04 -8.34 27.11
CA TYR A 370 -2.38 -8.69 26.64
C TYR A 370 -2.36 -9.81 25.60
N ILE A 371 -1.32 -9.85 24.78
CA ILE A 371 -1.21 -10.76 23.62
C ILE A 371 0.09 -11.58 23.71
N ASP A 372 0.01 -12.85 23.31
CA ASP A 372 1.21 -13.72 23.20
C ASP A 372 1.85 -13.59 21.82
N ALA A 373 2.20 -12.35 21.44
CA ALA A 373 2.91 -12.02 20.22
C ALA A 373 4.02 -11.03 20.50
N GLU A 374 5.09 -11.11 19.74
CA GLU A 374 6.20 -10.18 19.92
C GLU A 374 5.87 -8.80 19.36
N VAL A 375 6.11 -7.77 20.18
CA VAL A 375 5.90 -6.38 19.76
C VAL A 375 7.20 -5.81 19.22
N ILE A 376 7.21 -5.43 17.94
CA ILE A 376 8.35 -4.86 17.23
C ILE A 376 8.10 -3.37 16.99
N GLU A 377 9.03 -2.52 17.40
CA GLU A 377 8.99 -1.09 17.11
C GLU A 377 9.90 -0.77 15.92
N ALA A 378 9.37 -0.03 14.94
CA ALA A 378 10.11 0.41 13.77
C ALA A 378 10.04 1.94 13.64
N TYR A 379 11.16 2.56 13.29
CA TYR A 379 11.28 3.97 12.99
C TYR A 379 11.59 4.17 11.50
N GLY A 380 10.95 5.15 10.92
CA GLY A 380 11.18 5.57 9.56
C GLY A 380 10.66 6.95 9.26
N LEU A 381 10.96 7.45 8.09
CA LEU A 381 10.54 8.75 7.60
C LEU A 381 10.34 8.69 6.09
N THR A 382 9.40 9.50 5.62
CA THR A 382 9.08 9.58 4.19
C THR A 382 10.30 10.00 3.36
N GLU A 383 11.13 10.89 3.87
CA GLU A 383 12.35 11.39 3.23
C GLU A 383 13.49 10.32 3.17
N GLY A 384 13.43 9.31 4.03
CA GLY A 384 14.36 8.17 4.06
C GLY A 384 13.77 6.91 3.42
N THR A 385 12.87 7.05 2.50
CA THR A 385 12.09 6.02 1.80
C THR A 385 10.96 5.48 2.67
N CYS A 386 11.23 4.67 3.70
CA CYS A 386 10.21 4.21 4.64
C CYS A 386 10.84 3.85 5.99
N ILE A 387 11.48 2.69 6.13
CA ILE A 387 12.04 2.19 7.39
C ILE A 387 13.53 2.47 7.45
N SER A 388 13.98 3.05 8.55
CA SER A 388 15.40 3.39 8.78
C SER A 388 16.02 2.59 9.93
N SER A 389 15.18 2.09 10.85
CA SER A 389 15.64 1.22 11.95
C SER A 389 14.46 0.44 12.52
N GLY A 390 14.76 -0.66 13.20
CA GLY A 390 13.76 -1.49 13.85
C GLY A 390 14.33 -2.29 15.01
N THR A 391 13.46 -2.73 15.91
CA THR A 391 13.83 -3.69 16.95
C THR A 391 13.91 -5.07 16.31
N PRO A 392 15.05 -5.76 16.42
CA PRO A 392 15.17 -7.12 15.90
C PRO A 392 14.18 -8.06 16.62
N PRO A 393 13.56 -9.01 15.90
CA PRO A 393 12.79 -10.08 16.53
C PRO A 393 13.62 -10.82 17.59
N GLY A 394 12.99 -11.23 18.70
CA GLY A 394 13.65 -11.95 19.80
C GLY A 394 14.30 -11.06 20.88
N ILE A 395 14.44 -9.74 20.65
CA ILE A 395 15.04 -8.83 21.62
C ILE A 395 13.98 -8.10 22.42
N LYS A 396 13.70 -8.59 23.64
CA LYS A 396 12.67 -8.02 24.55
C LYS A 396 13.14 -6.84 25.42
N GLU A 397 14.43 -6.51 25.44
CA GLU A 397 15.01 -5.70 26.53
C GLU A 397 15.15 -4.20 26.26
N LYS A 398 14.83 -3.71 25.04
CA LYS A 398 15.03 -2.29 24.69
C LYS A 398 13.74 -1.53 24.41
N ILE A 399 12.73 -1.70 25.26
CA ILE A 399 11.46 -0.98 25.13
C ILE A 399 11.70 0.53 25.08
N GLY A 400 11.14 1.20 24.07
CA GLY A 400 11.33 2.64 23.81
C GLY A 400 12.58 2.98 23.00
N SER A 401 13.31 1.95 22.50
CA SER A 401 14.36 2.12 21.49
C SER A 401 13.75 1.96 20.09
N ILE A 402 14.26 2.74 19.13
CA ILE A 402 13.93 2.55 17.70
C ILE A 402 14.73 1.40 17.05
N GLY A 403 15.51 0.65 17.82
CA GLY A 403 16.21 -0.54 17.38
C GLY A 403 17.55 -0.29 16.66
N LEU A 404 17.90 -1.20 15.76
CA LEU A 404 19.08 -1.16 14.92
C LEU A 404 18.72 -0.58 13.54
N ARG A 405 19.76 -0.07 12.84
CA ARG A 405 19.61 0.42 11.46
C ARG A 405 19.44 -0.71 10.46
#